data_245af5a24245c032ff15b3add6186278
#
_entry.id   245af5a24245c032ff15b3add6186278
#
_cell.length_a   1.000
_cell.length_b   1.000
_cell.length_c   1.000
_cell.angle_alpha   90.00
_cell.angle_beta   90.00
_cell.angle_gamma   90.00
#
_symmetry.space_group_name_H-M   'P 1'
#
loop_
_entity.id
_entity.type
_entity.pdbx_description
1 polymer ?
#
loop_
_entity_poly.entity_id
_entity_poly.type
_entity_poly.pdbx_seq_one_letter_code
_entity_poly.pdbx_strand_id
1 'polypeptide(L)'
;FKKYVNNITSIKINGVEKTGKGGIKATDLFDADGNINFNAAIKGKDGSSTPVFADKSASYTIELTSTGYPSVSGTVQLNTSILEASIKKAEALDSSKYTAETWKALQTALTEAKEAKSANTQAIVDAANTKLTEALSGLKEKAVTPSKPATPSNPDTTTTKKPATKPALKKSNVKLSKPVLKVGKTTKNKAKVTWKKVKKATGYEIQYTT
;
A
#
# COMPACT_ATOMS: atom_id res chain seq x y z
N PHE A 1 17.59 10.74 -22.75
CA PHE A 1 16.16 11.07 -22.73
C PHE A 1 15.91 12.50 -23.22
N LYS A 2 16.42 13.56 -22.55
CA LYS A 2 16.16 14.99 -22.91
C LYS A 2 16.40 15.32 -24.37
N LYS A 3 17.49 14.82 -24.98
CA LYS A 3 17.76 15.03 -26.42
C LYS A 3 16.68 14.42 -27.32
N TYR A 4 16.18 13.25 -26.97
CA TYR A 4 15.09 12.59 -27.70
C TYR A 4 13.80 13.41 -27.61
N VAL A 5 13.39 13.79 -26.41
CA VAL A 5 12.15 14.55 -26.13
C VAL A 5 12.13 15.89 -26.82
N ASN A 6 13.27 16.61 -26.84
CA ASN A 6 13.38 17.93 -27.48
C ASN A 6 13.28 17.87 -29.01
N ASN A 7 13.49 16.71 -29.62
CA ASN A 7 13.43 16.50 -31.07
C ASN A 7 12.16 15.72 -31.50
N ILE A 8 11.18 15.53 -30.62
CA ILE A 8 9.93 14.88 -30.98
C ILE A 8 9.16 15.74 -31.99
N THR A 9 8.82 15.12 -33.10
CA THR A 9 8.06 15.71 -34.21
C THR A 9 6.65 15.21 -34.33
N SER A 10 6.38 13.99 -33.82
CA SER A 10 5.05 13.40 -33.80
C SER A 10 4.79 12.64 -32.51
N ILE A 11 3.61 12.84 -31.97
CA ILE A 11 3.06 12.10 -30.82
C ILE A 11 1.70 11.57 -31.26
N LYS A 12 1.58 10.25 -31.36
CA LYS A 12 0.28 9.61 -31.57
C LYS A 12 -0.16 8.90 -30.29
N ILE A 13 -1.43 9.01 -29.96
CA ILE A 13 -2.06 8.30 -28.86
C ILE A 13 -3.23 7.50 -29.41
N ASN A 14 -3.19 6.20 -29.25
CA ASN A 14 -4.11 5.24 -29.86
C ASN A 14 -4.22 5.47 -31.38
N GLY A 15 -3.08 5.69 -32.06
CA GLY A 15 -2.99 5.95 -33.49
C GLY A 15 -3.40 7.35 -33.93
N VAL A 16 -3.91 8.20 -33.03
CA VAL A 16 -4.35 9.57 -33.36
C VAL A 16 -3.24 10.57 -33.10
N GLU A 17 -2.87 11.35 -34.15
CA GLU A 17 -1.87 12.43 -34.05
C GLU A 17 -2.31 13.50 -33.04
N LYS A 18 -1.43 13.84 -32.11
CA LYS A 18 -1.69 14.83 -31.05
C LYS A 18 -0.76 16.06 -31.13
N THR A 19 0.24 16.06 -32.03
CA THR A 19 1.10 17.23 -32.29
C THR A 19 0.52 18.10 -33.39
N GLY A 20 1.22 19.19 -33.73
CA GLY A 20 0.81 20.15 -34.76
C GLY A 20 0.23 21.44 -34.18
N LYS A 21 -0.44 22.24 -35.00
CA LYS A 21 -0.95 23.58 -34.61
C LYS A 21 -2.06 23.41 -33.52
N GLY A 22 -1.74 23.80 -32.30
CA GLY A 22 -2.65 23.65 -31.14
C GLY A 22 -2.63 22.28 -30.51
N GLY A 23 -1.72 21.40 -30.91
CA GLY A 23 -1.54 20.09 -30.30
C GLY A 23 -0.68 20.12 -29.02
N ILE A 24 -0.44 18.92 -28.47
CA ILE A 24 0.40 18.76 -27.29
C ILE A 24 1.89 18.90 -27.63
N LYS A 25 2.66 19.47 -26.72
CA LYS A 25 4.12 19.45 -26.78
C LYS A 25 4.66 18.24 -25.99
N ALA A 26 5.84 17.77 -26.38
CA ALA A 26 6.50 16.69 -25.66
C ALA A 26 6.75 17.03 -24.18
N THR A 27 7.04 18.30 -23.89
CA THR A 27 7.23 18.83 -22.52
C THR A 27 5.94 18.82 -21.66
N ASP A 28 4.77 18.72 -22.28
CA ASP A 28 3.49 18.60 -21.56
C ASP A 28 3.13 17.13 -21.31
N LEU A 29 3.64 16.23 -22.20
CA LEU A 29 3.42 14.79 -22.10
C LEU A 29 4.36 14.12 -21.08
N PHE A 30 5.55 14.67 -20.89
CA PHE A 30 6.55 14.11 -19.96
C PHE A 30 6.89 15.13 -18.88
N ASP A 31 7.09 14.62 -17.64
CA ASP A 31 7.68 15.41 -16.56
C ASP A 31 9.22 15.54 -16.73
N ALA A 32 9.88 16.24 -15.79
CA ALA A 32 11.33 16.47 -15.80
C ALA A 32 12.14 15.17 -15.68
N ASP A 33 11.58 14.14 -15.08
CA ASP A 33 12.18 12.83 -14.84
C ASP A 33 11.90 11.84 -15.97
N GLY A 34 11.00 12.22 -16.90
CA GLY A 34 10.65 11.41 -18.06
C GLY A 34 9.46 10.50 -17.87
N ASN A 35 8.72 10.67 -16.79
CA ASN A 35 7.47 9.95 -16.58
C ASN A 35 6.36 10.56 -17.43
N ILE A 36 5.41 9.72 -17.85
CA ILE A 36 4.20 10.19 -18.53
C ILE A 36 3.35 11.01 -17.57
N ASN A 37 2.96 12.19 -18.04
CA ASN A 37 2.03 13.08 -17.35
C ASN A 37 0.59 12.76 -17.77
N PHE A 38 -0.13 11.98 -16.96
CA PHE A 38 -1.53 11.63 -17.20
C PHE A 38 -2.52 12.80 -17.07
N ASN A 39 -2.05 14.00 -16.65
CA ASN A 39 -2.81 15.24 -16.69
C ASN A 39 -2.54 16.08 -17.96
N ALA A 40 -1.74 15.53 -18.89
CA ALA A 40 -1.49 16.22 -20.15
C ALA A 40 -2.79 16.56 -20.88
N ALA A 41 -2.86 17.80 -21.39
CA ALA A 41 -4.05 18.29 -22.05
C ALA A 41 -3.69 19.21 -23.23
N ILE A 42 -4.51 19.14 -24.27
CA ILE A 42 -4.45 20.06 -25.41
C ILE A 42 -5.19 21.33 -25.02
N LYS A 43 -4.50 22.47 -25.10
CA LYS A 43 -5.07 23.80 -24.80
C LYS A 43 -5.61 24.45 -26.05
N GLY A 44 -6.92 24.71 -26.07
CA GLY A 44 -7.56 25.47 -27.14
C GLY A 44 -7.23 26.97 -27.05
N LYS A 45 -7.38 27.68 -28.18
CA LYS A 45 -7.17 29.15 -28.26
C LYS A 45 -8.21 29.94 -27.45
N ASP A 46 -9.36 29.33 -27.19
CA ASP A 46 -10.48 29.85 -26.39
C ASP A 46 -10.31 29.62 -24.88
N GLY A 47 -9.17 29.08 -24.44
CA GLY A 47 -8.90 28.71 -23.06
C GLY A 47 -9.44 27.34 -22.66
N SER A 48 -10.08 26.61 -23.58
CA SER A 48 -10.51 25.23 -23.34
C SER A 48 -9.30 24.31 -23.09
N SER A 49 -9.54 23.22 -22.36
CA SER A 49 -8.52 22.21 -22.06
C SER A 49 -9.11 20.82 -22.28
N THR A 50 -8.60 20.11 -23.28
CA THR A 50 -9.05 18.75 -23.58
C THR A 50 -8.01 17.75 -23.06
N PRO A 51 -8.34 16.88 -22.09
CA PRO A 51 -7.43 15.86 -21.60
C PRO A 51 -6.95 14.93 -22.72
N VAL A 52 -5.66 14.63 -22.72
CA VAL A 52 -5.07 13.64 -23.64
C VAL A 52 -5.44 12.23 -23.19
N PHE A 53 -5.44 12.01 -21.88
CA PHE A 53 -5.84 10.77 -21.22
C PHE A 53 -7.17 11.00 -20.50
N ALA A 54 -8.30 10.81 -21.22
CA ALA A 54 -9.64 11.08 -20.68
C ALA A 54 -9.97 10.14 -19.50
N ASP A 55 -9.59 8.88 -19.61
CA ASP A 55 -9.66 7.90 -18.53
C ASP A 55 -8.25 7.43 -18.17
N LYS A 56 -7.73 7.91 -17.05
CA LYS A 56 -6.36 7.59 -16.61
C LYS A 56 -6.16 6.10 -16.32
N SER A 57 -7.22 5.37 -16.00
CA SER A 57 -7.17 3.92 -15.76
C SER A 57 -7.17 3.10 -17.03
N ALA A 58 -7.51 3.71 -18.17
CA ALA A 58 -7.45 3.03 -19.46
C ALA A 58 -6.01 2.88 -19.95
N SER A 59 -5.80 1.89 -20.79
CA SER A 59 -4.53 1.64 -21.46
C SER A 59 -4.45 2.44 -22.76
N TYR A 60 -3.34 3.15 -22.97
CA TYR A 60 -3.10 3.97 -24.15
C TYR A 60 -1.82 3.51 -24.85
N THR A 61 -1.88 3.33 -26.17
CA THR A 61 -0.69 3.15 -26.99
C THR A 61 -0.14 4.53 -27.35
N ILE A 62 1.14 4.76 -27.04
CA ILE A 62 1.86 6.00 -27.41
C ILE A 62 2.89 5.64 -28.46
N GLU A 63 2.90 6.39 -29.56
CA GLU A 63 3.93 6.31 -30.59
C GLU A 63 4.61 7.68 -30.67
N LEU A 64 5.93 7.68 -30.62
CA LEU A 64 6.76 8.88 -30.66
C LEU A 64 7.70 8.82 -31.86
N THR A 65 7.74 9.89 -32.63
CA THR A 65 8.77 10.08 -33.66
C THR A 65 9.62 11.28 -33.31
N SER A 66 10.93 11.12 -33.37
CA SER A 66 11.91 12.15 -33.02
C SER A 66 12.96 12.24 -34.12
N THR A 67 13.28 13.47 -34.55
CA THR A 67 14.28 13.69 -35.60
C THR A 67 15.66 13.16 -35.19
N GLY A 68 16.24 12.30 -36.01
CA GLY A 68 17.55 11.71 -35.77
C GLY A 68 17.56 10.52 -34.83
N TYR A 69 16.39 9.99 -34.47
CA TYR A 69 16.26 8.82 -33.59
C TYR A 69 15.21 7.85 -34.14
N PRO A 70 15.31 6.55 -33.80
CA PRO A 70 14.26 5.59 -34.13
C PRO A 70 12.94 5.98 -33.46
N SER A 71 11.80 5.70 -34.14
CA SER A 71 10.49 5.83 -33.53
C SER A 71 10.32 4.82 -32.39
N VAL A 72 9.62 5.23 -31.34
CA VAL A 72 9.34 4.44 -30.15
C VAL A 72 7.85 4.29 -29.98
N SER A 73 7.40 3.07 -29.68
CA SER A 73 6.00 2.78 -29.33
C SER A 73 5.94 2.01 -28.03
N GLY A 74 4.93 2.28 -27.24
CA GLY A 74 4.69 1.59 -25.97
C GLY A 74 3.29 1.82 -25.45
N THR A 75 2.87 0.95 -24.51
CA THR A 75 1.58 1.05 -23.85
C THR A 75 1.77 1.64 -22.46
N VAL A 76 0.93 2.60 -22.10
CA VAL A 76 0.93 3.26 -20.80
C VAL A 76 -0.44 3.22 -20.16
N GLN A 77 -0.46 3.10 -18.83
CA GLN A 77 -1.66 3.09 -18.01
C GLN A 77 -1.29 3.60 -16.61
N LEU A 78 -2.15 4.40 -16.01
CA LEU A 78 -2.02 4.73 -14.59
C LEU A 78 -2.63 3.58 -13.77
N ASN A 79 -1.79 2.78 -13.12
CA ASN A 79 -2.25 1.65 -12.34
C ASN A 79 -2.38 2.03 -10.86
N THR A 80 -3.61 2.17 -10.38
CA THR A 80 -3.93 2.49 -8.97
C THR A 80 -4.34 1.27 -8.15
N SER A 81 -4.41 0.07 -8.73
CA SER A 81 -5.00 -1.12 -8.10
C SER A 81 -4.31 -1.52 -6.79
N ILE A 82 -2.98 -1.45 -6.74
CA ILE A 82 -2.20 -1.77 -5.54
C ILE A 82 -2.45 -0.72 -4.45
N LEU A 83 -2.46 0.56 -4.82
CA LEU A 83 -2.77 1.66 -3.91
C LEU A 83 -4.18 1.54 -3.34
N GLU A 84 -5.16 1.21 -4.17
CA GLU A 84 -6.56 1.00 -3.75
C GLU A 84 -6.71 -0.17 -2.78
N ALA A 85 -5.99 -1.26 -3.00
CA ALA A 85 -5.96 -2.38 -2.07
C ALA A 85 -5.37 -1.97 -0.71
N SER A 86 -4.30 -1.17 -0.71
CA SER A 86 -3.69 -0.63 0.52
C SER A 86 -4.62 0.35 1.24
N ILE A 87 -5.34 1.20 0.51
CA ILE A 87 -6.36 2.10 1.08
C ILE A 87 -7.47 1.30 1.77
N LYS A 88 -8.05 0.30 1.10
CA LYS A 88 -9.08 -0.58 1.69
C LYS A 88 -8.59 -1.27 2.96
N LYS A 89 -7.34 -1.75 2.96
CA LYS A 89 -6.73 -2.36 4.14
C LYS A 89 -6.61 -1.37 5.29
N ALA A 90 -6.19 -0.14 5.03
CA ALA A 90 -6.07 0.92 6.04
C ALA A 90 -7.44 1.33 6.61
N GLU A 91 -8.46 1.46 5.75
CA GLU A 91 -9.83 1.84 6.16
C GLU A 91 -10.53 0.77 6.99
N ALA A 92 -10.18 -0.50 6.83
CA ALA A 92 -10.73 -1.60 7.60
C ALA A 92 -10.19 -1.70 9.04
N LEU A 93 -9.20 -0.87 9.40
CA LEU A 93 -8.58 -0.90 10.72
C LEU A 93 -9.39 -0.12 11.75
N ASP A 94 -9.44 -0.65 12.98
CA ASP A 94 -10.11 -0.03 14.12
C ASP A 94 -9.11 0.84 14.91
N SER A 95 -9.35 2.16 14.93
CA SER A 95 -8.50 3.14 15.63
C SER A 95 -8.36 2.88 17.13
N SER A 96 -9.33 2.23 17.74
CA SER A 96 -9.33 1.95 19.18
C SER A 96 -8.19 1.04 19.61
N LYS A 97 -7.67 0.24 18.68
CA LYS A 97 -6.62 -0.78 18.92
C LYS A 97 -5.21 -0.21 18.88
N TYR A 98 -5.00 0.97 18.29
CA TYR A 98 -3.66 1.51 18.03
C TYR A 98 -3.37 2.76 18.85
N THR A 99 -2.07 3.09 19.01
CA THR A 99 -1.65 4.33 19.68
C THR A 99 -2.04 5.55 18.85
N ALA A 100 -2.40 6.65 19.52
CA ALA A 100 -2.84 7.86 18.83
C ALA A 100 -1.79 8.41 17.85
N GLU A 101 -0.51 8.30 18.19
CA GLU A 101 0.61 8.74 17.38
C GLU A 101 0.70 7.98 16.05
N THR A 102 0.76 6.64 16.11
CA THR A 102 0.88 5.82 14.90
C THR A 102 -0.39 5.82 14.07
N TRP A 103 -1.56 5.95 14.72
CA TRP A 103 -2.83 6.13 14.04
C TRP A 103 -2.88 7.46 13.27
N LYS A 104 -2.40 8.56 13.86
CA LYS A 104 -2.32 9.85 13.17
C LYS A 104 -1.43 9.77 11.93
N ALA A 105 -0.27 9.13 12.03
CA ALA A 105 0.62 8.91 10.90
C ALA A 105 -0.06 8.12 9.77
N LEU A 106 -0.81 7.06 10.12
CA LEU A 106 -1.60 6.31 9.15
C LEU A 106 -2.67 7.17 8.48
N GLN A 107 -3.39 8.01 9.22
CA GLN A 107 -4.43 8.88 8.66
C GLN A 107 -3.84 9.91 7.68
N THR A 108 -2.66 10.46 7.96
CA THR A 108 -1.96 11.36 7.04
C THR A 108 -1.59 10.62 5.75
N ALA A 109 -0.97 9.46 5.85
CA ALA A 109 -0.60 8.66 4.69
C ALA A 109 -1.83 8.19 3.89
N LEU A 110 -2.95 7.88 4.56
CA LEU A 110 -4.22 7.49 3.92
C LEU A 110 -4.83 8.65 3.14
N THR A 111 -4.75 9.88 3.64
CA THR A 111 -5.22 11.08 2.94
C THR A 111 -4.39 11.31 1.68
N GLU A 112 -3.04 11.30 1.79
CA GLU A 112 -2.13 11.40 0.65
C GLU A 112 -2.38 10.30 -0.40
N ALA A 113 -2.64 9.07 0.05
CA ALA A 113 -2.94 7.94 -0.82
C ALA A 113 -4.25 8.12 -1.60
N LYS A 114 -5.30 8.67 -0.97
CA LYS A 114 -6.57 8.97 -1.65
C LYS A 114 -6.41 10.06 -2.71
N GLU A 115 -5.63 11.09 -2.43
CA GLU A 115 -5.32 12.16 -3.39
C GLU A 115 -4.50 11.63 -4.57
N ALA A 116 -3.57 10.72 -4.32
CA ALA A 116 -2.72 10.11 -5.33
C ALA A 116 -3.47 9.23 -6.35
N LYS A 117 -4.70 8.82 -6.08
CA LYS A 117 -5.54 8.11 -7.08
C LYS A 117 -5.80 8.94 -8.33
N SER A 118 -5.79 10.26 -8.21
CA SER A 118 -5.92 11.21 -9.34
C SER A 118 -4.59 11.81 -9.79
N ALA A 119 -3.48 11.21 -9.38
CA ALA A 119 -2.15 11.70 -9.70
C ALA A 119 -1.90 11.82 -11.21
N ASN A 120 -0.88 12.58 -11.55
CA ASN A 120 -0.47 12.78 -12.93
C ASN A 120 0.62 11.82 -13.41
N THR A 121 1.28 11.08 -12.52
CA THR A 121 2.30 10.09 -12.87
C THR A 121 2.19 8.82 -12.03
N GLN A 122 2.65 7.69 -12.58
CA GLN A 122 2.74 6.42 -11.84
C GLN A 122 3.68 6.53 -10.63
N ALA A 123 4.77 7.29 -10.75
CA ALA A 123 5.71 7.48 -9.66
C ALA A 123 5.06 8.09 -8.40
N ILE A 124 4.09 9.00 -8.56
CA ILE A 124 3.33 9.57 -7.42
C ILE A 124 2.43 8.50 -6.77
N VAL A 125 1.77 7.68 -7.58
CA VAL A 125 0.94 6.56 -7.09
C VAL A 125 1.78 5.58 -6.29
N ASP A 126 2.94 5.20 -6.82
CA ASP A 126 3.85 4.23 -6.18
C ASP A 126 4.44 4.80 -4.88
N ALA A 127 4.85 6.08 -4.87
CA ALA A 127 5.34 6.74 -3.67
C ALA A 127 4.27 6.82 -2.56
N ALA A 128 3.03 7.14 -2.92
CA ALA A 128 1.92 7.18 -1.98
C ALA A 128 1.60 5.79 -1.42
N ASN A 129 1.66 4.74 -2.25
CA ASN A 129 1.49 3.36 -1.80
C ASN A 129 2.61 2.93 -0.83
N THR A 130 3.85 3.31 -1.11
CA THR A 130 4.99 3.04 -0.23
C THR A 130 4.78 3.68 1.14
N LYS A 131 4.48 4.98 1.20
CA LYS A 131 4.20 5.70 2.45
C LYS A 131 3.05 5.07 3.24
N LEU A 132 1.95 4.71 2.57
CA LEU A 132 0.80 4.08 3.22
C LEU A 132 1.16 2.70 3.79
N THR A 133 1.95 1.91 3.06
CA THR A 133 2.40 0.59 3.49
C THR A 133 3.37 0.69 4.68
N GLU A 134 4.27 1.67 4.69
CA GLU A 134 5.15 1.97 5.82
C GLU A 134 4.34 2.39 7.06
N ALA A 135 3.35 3.27 6.90
CA ALA A 135 2.47 3.69 7.99
C ALA A 135 1.65 2.50 8.55
N LEU A 136 1.15 1.61 7.70
CA LEU A 136 0.48 0.37 8.11
C LEU A 136 1.40 -0.55 8.91
N SER A 137 2.65 -0.69 8.47
CA SER A 137 3.65 -1.54 9.13
C SER A 137 4.15 -0.93 10.45
N GLY A 138 4.12 0.40 10.56
CA GLY A 138 4.53 1.16 11.74
C GLY A 138 3.47 1.27 12.82
N LEU A 139 2.26 0.69 12.63
CA LEU A 139 1.21 0.74 13.63
C LEU A 139 1.62 0.00 14.92
N LYS A 140 1.43 0.67 16.05
CA LYS A 140 1.66 0.12 17.39
C LYS A 140 0.34 -0.07 18.11
N GLU A 141 0.09 -1.27 18.59
CA GLU A 141 -1.10 -1.54 19.38
C GLU A 141 -1.02 -0.83 20.74
N LYS A 142 -2.17 -0.38 21.24
CA LYS A 142 -2.29 0.13 22.61
C LYS A 142 -1.99 -0.98 23.60
N ALA A 143 -1.18 -0.69 24.60
CA ALA A 143 -1.04 -1.59 25.73
C ALA A 143 -2.42 -1.77 26.40
N VAL A 144 -2.97 -2.96 26.35
CA VAL A 144 -4.13 -3.33 27.14
C VAL A 144 -3.68 -3.42 28.60
N THR A 145 -3.89 -2.36 29.38
CA THR A 145 -3.82 -2.47 30.84
C THR A 145 -4.92 -3.41 31.26
N PRO A 146 -4.62 -4.54 31.90
CA PRO A 146 -5.68 -5.37 32.47
C PRO A 146 -6.43 -4.51 33.50
N SER A 147 -7.71 -4.27 33.28
CA SER A 147 -8.55 -3.63 34.28
C SER A 147 -8.47 -4.45 35.56
N LYS A 148 -7.98 -3.77 36.64
CA LYS A 148 -8.00 -4.30 37.99
C LYS A 148 -9.43 -4.76 38.28
N PRO A 149 -9.64 -6.01 38.72
CA PRO A 149 -10.98 -6.43 39.14
C PRO A 149 -11.45 -5.46 40.24
N ALA A 150 -12.65 -4.90 40.07
CA ALA A 150 -13.30 -4.12 41.11
C ALA A 150 -13.40 -4.98 42.36
N THR A 151 -12.91 -4.48 43.47
CA THR A 151 -13.03 -5.09 44.79
C THR A 151 -14.53 -5.14 45.15
N PRO A 152 -15.12 -6.30 45.41
CA PRO A 152 -16.49 -6.31 45.93
C PRO A 152 -16.46 -5.79 47.35
N SER A 153 -17.24 -4.73 47.61
CA SER A 153 -17.59 -4.30 48.96
C SER A 153 -18.42 -5.45 49.61
N ASN A 154 -17.96 -5.91 50.75
CA ASN A 154 -18.65 -6.90 51.58
C ASN A 154 -19.80 -6.24 52.33
N PRO A 155 -20.94 -6.87 52.45
CA PRO A 155 -21.62 -6.98 53.73
C PRO A 155 -21.89 -8.44 54.13
N ASP A 156 -21.39 -8.70 55.23
CA ASP A 156 -21.64 -9.64 56.31
C ASP A 156 -22.81 -10.64 56.25
N THR A 157 -22.49 -11.78 56.86
CA THR A 157 -23.30 -12.80 57.59
C THR A 157 -23.90 -14.01 56.86
N THR A 158 -23.32 -15.10 57.29
CA THR A 158 -23.87 -16.39 57.78
C THR A 158 -24.30 -17.50 56.84
N THR A 159 -23.61 -18.62 57.12
CA THR A 159 -24.00 -20.05 57.21
C THR A 159 -24.08 -20.95 55.99
N THR A 160 -23.14 -21.92 56.05
CA THR A 160 -23.25 -23.37 55.77
C THR A 160 -23.68 -23.85 54.39
N LYS A 161 -22.78 -24.49 53.72
CA LYS A 161 -22.63 -25.90 53.29
C LYS A 161 -21.79 -26.07 52.02
N LYS A 162 -20.73 -26.87 52.14
CA LYS A 162 -19.97 -27.51 51.05
C LYS A 162 -20.88 -28.55 50.35
N PRO A 163 -20.67 -28.99 49.06
CA PRO A 163 -19.38 -29.15 48.34
C PRO A 163 -19.41 -28.90 46.82
N ALA A 164 -18.26 -28.99 46.27
CA ALA A 164 -17.81 -29.49 44.97
C ALA A 164 -17.01 -28.51 44.12
N THR A 165 -15.77 -28.80 44.11
CA THR A 165 -14.65 -28.30 43.35
C THR A 165 -14.85 -28.29 41.85
N LYS A 166 -14.60 -27.11 41.20
CA LYS A 166 -14.15 -27.02 39.82
C LYS A 166 -12.88 -26.14 39.79
N PRO A 167 -11.74 -26.64 39.25
CA PRO A 167 -10.48 -25.93 39.37
C PRO A 167 -10.48 -24.68 38.53
N ALA A 168 -10.18 -23.52 39.12
CA ALA A 168 -9.84 -22.28 38.44
C ALA A 168 -8.54 -22.49 37.63
N LEU A 169 -8.62 -22.26 36.33
CA LEU A 169 -7.44 -22.20 35.44
C LEU A 169 -6.54 -21.03 35.87
N LYS A 170 -5.47 -21.36 36.60
CA LYS A 170 -4.35 -20.44 36.81
C LYS A 170 -3.73 -20.12 35.47
N LYS A 171 -3.85 -18.88 34.99
CA LYS A 171 -3.02 -18.37 33.90
C LYS A 171 -1.57 -18.41 34.35
N SER A 172 -0.86 -19.45 33.98
CA SER A 172 0.56 -19.57 34.19
C SER A 172 1.25 -18.71 33.12
N ASN A 173 2.03 -17.70 33.51
CA ASN A 173 2.97 -16.99 32.66
C ASN A 173 4.08 -17.95 32.23
N VAL A 174 3.76 -18.78 31.24
CA VAL A 174 4.75 -19.70 30.67
C VAL A 174 5.53 -18.94 29.63
N LYS A 175 6.77 -18.58 29.97
CA LYS A 175 7.74 -18.05 29.00
C LYS A 175 8.07 -19.17 28.01
N LEU A 176 7.55 -19.08 26.79
CA LEU A 176 7.85 -20.04 25.74
C LEU A 176 9.26 -19.78 25.17
N SER A 177 10.03 -20.84 24.99
CA SER A 177 11.33 -20.75 24.32
C SER A 177 11.12 -20.54 22.81
N LYS A 178 12.02 -19.79 22.17
CA LYS A 178 12.01 -19.63 20.71
C LYS A 178 12.24 -20.98 20.02
N PRO A 179 11.45 -21.36 19.00
CA PRO A 179 11.73 -22.56 18.21
C PRO A 179 13.03 -22.38 17.42
N VAL A 180 13.82 -23.43 17.35
CA VAL A 180 15.01 -23.46 16.47
C VAL A 180 14.55 -23.98 15.12
N LEU A 181 14.60 -23.12 14.11
CA LEU A 181 14.26 -23.47 12.73
C LEU A 181 15.46 -24.05 11.99
N LYS A 182 15.18 -25.09 11.19
CA LYS A 182 16.10 -25.63 10.22
C LYS A 182 15.49 -25.49 8.84
N VAL A 183 16.18 -24.76 7.94
CA VAL A 183 15.81 -24.64 6.54
C VAL A 183 16.52 -25.75 5.77
N GLY A 184 15.75 -26.61 5.13
CA GLY A 184 16.27 -27.68 4.26
C GLY A 184 16.57 -27.16 2.84
N LYS A 185 16.76 -28.10 1.89
CA LYS A 185 17.00 -27.74 0.48
C LYS A 185 15.87 -26.84 -0.05
N THR A 186 16.28 -25.71 -0.63
CA THR A 186 15.38 -24.77 -1.31
C THR A 186 15.43 -25.03 -2.82
N THR A 187 14.29 -24.94 -3.48
CA THR A 187 14.18 -24.89 -4.93
C THR A 187 13.53 -23.55 -5.30
N LYS A 188 13.53 -23.17 -6.58
CA LYS A 188 13.05 -21.86 -7.06
C LYS A 188 11.69 -21.42 -6.49
N ASN A 189 10.83 -22.38 -6.11
CA ASN A 189 9.46 -22.08 -5.62
C ASN A 189 9.08 -22.85 -4.35
N LYS A 190 10.01 -23.56 -3.69
CA LYS A 190 9.70 -24.37 -2.48
C LYS A 190 10.88 -24.36 -1.51
N ALA A 191 10.59 -24.09 -0.24
CA ALA A 191 11.53 -24.28 0.86
C ALA A 191 10.92 -25.23 1.90
N LYS A 192 11.73 -26.21 2.39
CA LYS A 192 11.31 -27.08 3.48
C LYS A 192 11.84 -26.50 4.78
N VAL A 193 10.94 -26.08 5.66
CA VAL A 193 11.28 -25.56 6.99
C VAL A 193 10.83 -26.58 8.02
N THR A 194 11.72 -26.92 8.97
CA THR A 194 11.42 -27.83 10.06
C THR A 194 11.86 -27.22 11.38
N TRP A 195 11.13 -27.54 12.45
CA TRP A 195 11.48 -27.10 13.81
C TRP A 195 11.09 -28.17 14.84
N LYS A 196 11.72 -28.10 16.01
CA LYS A 196 11.32 -28.96 17.14
C LYS A 196 10.13 -28.33 17.86
N LYS A 197 9.17 -29.18 18.24
CA LYS A 197 8.00 -28.77 19.01
C LYS A 197 8.44 -28.10 20.33
N VAL A 198 7.95 -26.89 20.57
CA VAL A 198 8.17 -26.17 21.84
C VAL A 198 7.15 -26.65 22.85
N LYS A 199 7.61 -27.07 24.04
CA LYS A 199 6.72 -27.51 25.13
C LYS A 199 5.72 -26.40 25.46
N LYS A 200 4.43 -26.72 25.54
CA LYS A 200 3.31 -25.82 25.85
C LYS A 200 2.94 -24.81 24.74
N ALA A 201 3.53 -24.87 23.55
CA ALA A 201 3.03 -24.12 22.41
C ALA A 201 1.76 -24.76 21.86
N THR A 202 0.73 -23.95 21.62
CA THR A 202 -0.56 -24.35 21.05
C THR A 202 -0.62 -24.17 19.53
N GLY A 203 0.33 -23.41 18.95
CA GLY A 203 0.43 -23.18 17.52
C GLY A 203 1.78 -22.53 17.17
N TYR A 204 2.04 -22.41 15.87
CA TYR A 204 3.20 -21.71 15.30
C TYR A 204 2.75 -20.87 14.12
N GLU A 205 3.34 -19.69 13.98
CA GLU A 205 3.18 -18.81 12.83
C GLU A 205 4.51 -18.74 12.09
N ILE A 206 4.48 -18.87 10.76
CA ILE A 206 5.67 -18.76 9.90
C ILE A 206 5.53 -17.50 9.09
N GLN A 207 6.47 -16.57 9.28
CA GLN A 207 6.58 -15.37 8.46
C GLN A 207 7.76 -15.55 7.49
N TYR A 208 7.57 -15.20 6.24
CA TYR A 208 8.60 -15.22 5.20
C TYR A 208 8.58 -13.92 4.41
N THR A 209 9.75 -13.51 3.94
CA THR A 209 9.92 -12.40 3.02
C THR A 209 10.45 -12.95 1.70
N THR A 210 9.97 -12.43 0.60
CA THR A 210 10.47 -12.68 -0.77
C THR A 210 11.35 -11.55 -1.23
#